data_9d099b71bfe4bcca2745f5f4a61ad145
#
_entry.id   9d099b71bfe4bcca2745f5f4a61ad145
#
_cell.length_a   1.000
_cell.length_b   1.000
_cell.length_c   1.000
_cell.angle_alpha   90.00
_cell.angle_beta   90.00
_cell.angle_gamma   90.00
#
_symmetry.space_group_name_H-M   'P 1'
#
loop_
_entity.id
_entity.type
_entity.pdbx_description
1 polymer ?
#
loop_
_entity_poly.entity_id
_entity_poly.type
_entity_poly.pdbx_seq_one_letter_code
_entity_poly.pdbx_strand_id
1 'polypeptide(L)'
;MSGSTHSKGVMILTGYLGEMFAQDKALSLNASICFEQLYGGVDGDSASSTEAYAILSSLSEIPINQSIAVTGSVNQKGEIQPIGGVNEKIEGFFQICKMRGLTGEHGVIIPIQNVRNLHLSDEVIDAVKNEKFHIYAIRTIEDVLRAQKVIA
;
A
#
# COMPACT_ATOMS: atom_id res chain seq x y z
N MET A 1 -16.42 10.63 -7.22
CA MET A 1 -15.61 11.27 -8.30
C MET A 1 -14.16 11.26 -7.84
N SER A 2 -13.23 10.86 -8.68
CA SER A 2 -11.79 10.87 -8.38
C SER A 2 -11.14 12.14 -8.92
N GLY A 3 -10.12 12.65 -8.22
CA GLY A 3 -9.31 13.78 -8.69
C GLY A 3 -8.41 13.38 -9.87
N SER A 4 -7.82 14.35 -10.55
CA SER A 4 -6.99 14.12 -11.74
C SER A 4 -5.73 13.29 -11.46
N THR A 5 -5.14 13.45 -10.28
CA THR A 5 -3.94 12.70 -9.87
C THR A 5 -4.27 11.24 -9.59
N HIS A 6 -5.43 10.96 -9.01
CA HIS A 6 -5.90 9.60 -8.82
C HIS A 6 -6.18 8.91 -10.18
N SER A 7 -6.86 9.58 -11.09
CA SER A 7 -7.12 9.05 -12.44
C SER A 7 -5.82 8.70 -13.18
N LYS A 8 -4.77 9.51 -13.04
CA LYS A 8 -3.43 9.19 -13.55
C LYS A 8 -2.87 7.91 -12.93
N GLY A 9 -3.00 7.74 -11.61
CA GLY A 9 -2.58 6.51 -10.92
C GLY A 9 -3.26 5.25 -11.46
N VAL A 10 -4.57 5.32 -11.70
CA VAL A 10 -5.33 4.21 -12.31
C VAL A 10 -4.85 3.88 -13.72
N MET A 11 -4.53 4.88 -14.54
CA MET A 11 -3.98 4.67 -15.89
C MET A 11 -2.60 4.00 -15.85
N ILE A 12 -1.73 4.41 -14.94
CA ILE A 12 -0.40 3.81 -14.73
C ILE A 12 -0.55 2.35 -14.31
N LEU A 13 -1.43 2.07 -13.34
CA LEU A 13 -1.72 0.72 -12.88
C LEU A 13 -2.24 -0.18 -14.01
N THR A 14 -3.15 0.34 -14.83
CA THR A 14 -3.64 -0.38 -16.00
C THR A 14 -2.51 -0.74 -16.97
N GLY A 15 -1.57 0.18 -17.21
CA GLY A 15 -0.38 -0.06 -18.02
C GLY A 15 0.50 -1.16 -17.41
N TYR A 16 0.76 -1.12 -16.12
CA TYR A 16 1.54 -2.13 -15.41
C TYR A 16 0.89 -3.53 -15.50
N LEU A 17 -0.41 -3.63 -15.23
CA LEU A 17 -1.13 -4.92 -15.34
C LEU A 17 -1.13 -5.45 -16.77
N GLY A 18 -1.24 -4.56 -17.76
CA GLY A 18 -1.11 -4.92 -19.17
C GLY A 18 0.27 -5.49 -19.50
N GLU A 19 1.33 -4.85 -19.04
CA GLU A 19 2.71 -5.33 -19.24
C GLU A 19 2.95 -6.69 -18.57
N MET A 20 2.43 -6.89 -17.36
CA MET A 20 2.64 -8.12 -16.61
C MET A 20 1.84 -9.32 -17.13
N PHE A 21 0.60 -9.11 -17.58
CA PHE A 21 -0.34 -10.19 -17.84
C PHE A 21 -0.89 -10.25 -19.27
N ALA A 22 -0.57 -9.28 -20.12
CA ALA A 22 -1.15 -9.18 -21.46
C ALA A 22 -0.09 -9.13 -22.59
N GLN A 23 1.07 -9.76 -22.40
CA GLN A 23 2.12 -9.77 -23.42
C GLN A 23 1.73 -10.60 -24.65
N ASP A 24 1.09 -11.76 -24.44
CA ASP A 24 0.72 -12.68 -25.52
C ASP A 24 -0.78 -12.67 -25.85
N LYS A 25 -1.61 -12.15 -24.95
CA LYS A 25 -3.08 -12.09 -25.10
C LYS A 25 -3.60 -10.78 -24.52
N ALA A 26 -4.65 -10.23 -25.15
CA ALA A 26 -5.32 -9.05 -24.61
C ALA A 26 -5.77 -9.29 -23.16
N LEU A 27 -5.51 -8.31 -22.30
CA LEU A 27 -5.99 -8.33 -20.90
C LEU A 27 -7.53 -8.21 -20.89
N SER A 28 -8.20 -9.34 -20.68
CA SER A 28 -9.66 -9.39 -20.55
C SER A 28 -10.03 -9.29 -19.08
N LEU A 29 -9.85 -8.09 -18.50
CA LEU A 29 -10.14 -7.78 -17.11
C LEU A 29 -11.07 -6.58 -17.03
N ASN A 30 -12.15 -6.72 -16.26
CA ASN A 30 -12.98 -5.62 -15.82
C ASN A 30 -12.98 -5.63 -14.29
N ALA A 31 -12.48 -4.57 -13.67
CA ALA A 31 -12.38 -4.43 -12.23
C ALA A 31 -13.02 -3.12 -11.77
N SER A 32 -13.70 -3.16 -10.63
CA SER A 32 -14.17 -1.97 -9.93
C SER A 32 -13.64 -1.99 -8.50
N ILE A 33 -13.17 -0.83 -8.03
CA ILE A 33 -12.62 -0.64 -6.69
C ILE A 33 -13.49 0.35 -5.94
N CYS A 34 -13.89 0.00 -4.72
CA CYS A 34 -14.61 0.87 -3.83
C CYS A 34 -13.75 1.19 -2.60
N PHE A 35 -13.65 2.47 -2.26
CA PHE A 35 -13.07 2.90 -1.00
C PHE A 35 -14.19 3.01 0.03
N GLU A 36 -14.29 2.00 0.91
CA GLU A 36 -15.32 1.95 1.93
C GLU A 36 -15.24 3.14 2.88
N GLN A 37 -16.40 3.66 3.29
CA GLN A 37 -16.56 4.80 4.21
C GLN A 37 -15.88 6.10 3.75
N LEU A 38 -15.62 6.25 2.46
CA LEU A 38 -15.13 7.48 1.88
C LEU A 38 -16.31 8.29 1.31
N TYR A 39 -16.68 9.38 1.98
CA TYR A 39 -17.79 10.24 1.59
C TYR A 39 -17.36 11.44 0.74
N GLY A 40 -16.07 11.66 0.59
CA GLY A 40 -15.47 12.68 -0.27
C GLY A 40 -14.88 12.10 -1.55
N GLY A 41 -14.25 12.94 -2.35
CA GLY A 41 -13.48 12.50 -3.51
C GLY A 41 -12.14 11.90 -3.10
N VAL A 42 -11.63 10.97 -3.91
CA VAL A 42 -10.26 10.48 -3.82
C VAL A 42 -9.39 11.34 -4.73
N ASP A 43 -8.28 11.87 -4.22
CA ASP A 43 -7.23 12.48 -5.02
C ASP A 43 -5.85 12.00 -4.57
N GLY A 44 -4.85 12.19 -5.44
CA GLY A 44 -3.51 11.64 -5.23
C GLY A 44 -3.37 10.21 -5.74
N ASP A 45 -2.13 9.82 -5.99
CA ASP A 45 -1.75 8.50 -6.50
C ASP A 45 -1.08 7.60 -5.45
N SER A 46 -0.96 8.07 -4.21
CA SER A 46 -0.27 7.36 -3.12
C SER A 46 -0.98 6.08 -2.65
N ALA A 47 -2.20 5.81 -3.14
CA ALA A 47 -2.95 4.58 -2.93
C ALA A 47 -2.85 3.61 -4.11
N SER A 48 -2.20 3.95 -5.22
CA SER A 48 -2.22 3.12 -6.43
C SER A 48 -1.56 1.74 -6.24
N SER A 49 -0.57 1.62 -5.35
CA SER A 49 -0.05 0.29 -4.98
C SER A 49 -1.09 -0.54 -4.21
N THR A 50 -1.89 0.07 -3.34
CA THR A 50 -2.97 -0.60 -2.60
C THR A 50 -4.04 -1.14 -3.56
N GLU A 51 -4.40 -0.36 -4.57
CA GLU A 51 -5.31 -0.77 -5.64
C GLU A 51 -4.77 -1.99 -6.41
N ALA A 52 -3.46 -1.97 -6.73
CA ALA A 52 -2.79 -3.10 -7.36
C ALA A 52 -2.90 -4.37 -6.50
N TYR A 53 -2.61 -4.27 -5.19
CA TYR A 53 -2.69 -5.42 -4.29
C TYR A 53 -4.11 -5.94 -4.15
N ALA A 54 -5.11 -5.07 -4.09
CA ALA A 54 -6.52 -5.48 -4.03
C ALA A 54 -6.94 -6.26 -5.29
N ILE A 55 -6.53 -5.80 -6.48
CA ILE A 55 -6.81 -6.49 -7.74
C ILE A 55 -6.08 -7.85 -7.76
N LEU A 56 -4.79 -7.88 -7.43
CA LEU A 56 -4.00 -9.12 -7.43
C LEU A 56 -4.52 -10.14 -6.40
N SER A 57 -4.92 -9.67 -5.21
CA SER A 57 -5.55 -10.52 -4.19
C SER A 57 -6.84 -11.13 -4.70
N SER A 58 -7.69 -10.32 -5.34
CA SER A 58 -8.96 -10.79 -5.90
C SER A 58 -8.76 -11.80 -7.03
N LEU A 59 -7.78 -11.57 -7.91
CA LEU A 59 -7.48 -12.48 -9.03
C LEU A 59 -6.85 -13.79 -8.58
N SER A 60 -6.03 -13.75 -7.54
CA SER A 60 -5.30 -14.93 -7.03
C SER A 60 -6.07 -15.68 -5.95
N GLU A 61 -7.16 -15.13 -5.45
CA GLU A 61 -7.92 -15.63 -4.28
C GLU A 61 -7.05 -15.74 -3.00
N ILE A 62 -5.96 -14.97 -2.91
CA ILE A 62 -5.09 -14.91 -1.74
C ILE A 62 -5.48 -13.70 -0.89
N PRO A 63 -5.93 -13.89 0.36
CA PRO A 63 -6.34 -12.79 1.21
C PRO A 63 -5.17 -11.87 1.61
N ILE A 64 -5.46 -10.58 1.78
CA ILE A 64 -4.50 -9.58 2.27
C ILE A 64 -4.52 -9.57 3.80
N ASN A 65 -3.36 -9.51 4.43
CA ASN A 65 -3.24 -9.34 5.88
C ASN A 65 -3.78 -7.96 6.30
N GLN A 66 -4.84 -7.97 7.11
CA GLN A 66 -5.55 -6.78 7.55
C GLN A 66 -4.84 -6.02 8.70
N SER A 67 -3.80 -6.60 9.29
CA SER A 67 -2.99 -5.94 10.33
C SER A 67 -1.96 -4.97 9.75
N ILE A 68 -1.76 -4.97 8.43
CA ILE A 68 -0.73 -4.19 7.76
C ILE A 68 -1.37 -3.17 6.82
N ALA A 69 -1.11 -1.88 7.08
CA ALA A 69 -1.43 -0.82 6.15
C ALA A 69 -0.34 -0.65 5.09
N VAL A 70 -0.70 -0.11 3.94
CA VAL A 70 0.26 0.16 2.87
C VAL A 70 0.04 1.54 2.27
N THR A 71 1.12 2.21 1.91
CA THR A 71 1.10 3.44 1.13
C THR A 71 2.25 3.45 0.14
N GLY A 72 2.00 3.99 -1.04
CA GLY A 72 2.98 4.09 -2.11
C GLY A 72 2.29 4.29 -3.45
N SER A 73 2.84 5.12 -4.32
CA SER A 73 2.41 5.12 -5.71
C SER A 73 3.25 4.12 -6.51
N VAL A 74 2.71 3.63 -7.59
CA VAL A 74 3.37 2.68 -8.47
C VAL A 74 3.60 3.31 -9.84
N ASN A 75 4.75 3.03 -10.44
CA ASN A 75 4.99 3.37 -11.84
C ASN A 75 4.63 2.19 -12.78
N GLN A 76 4.72 2.41 -14.08
CA GLN A 76 4.38 1.41 -15.09
C GLN A 76 5.23 0.14 -15.06
N LYS A 77 6.38 0.18 -14.36
CA LYS A 77 7.30 -0.96 -14.19
C LYS A 77 7.11 -1.71 -12.86
N GLY A 78 6.08 -1.36 -12.09
CA GLY A 78 5.84 -1.96 -10.77
C GLY A 78 6.76 -1.44 -9.66
N GLU A 79 7.56 -0.40 -9.93
CA GLU A 79 8.42 0.21 -8.91
C GLU A 79 7.59 1.16 -8.03
N ILE A 80 7.79 1.03 -6.73
CA ILE A 80 7.11 1.88 -5.74
C ILE A 80 7.81 3.23 -5.64
N GLN A 81 7.02 4.29 -5.79
CA GLN A 81 7.49 5.67 -5.77
C GLN A 81 7.26 6.31 -4.40
N PRO A 82 8.12 7.28 -3.99
CA PRO A 82 7.98 7.99 -2.73
C PRO A 82 6.69 8.81 -2.69
N ILE A 83 6.16 8.98 -1.48
CA ILE A 83 4.92 9.72 -1.22
C ILE A 83 5.14 10.85 -0.23
N GLY A 84 4.21 11.81 -0.21
CA GLY A 84 4.14 12.83 0.83
C GLY A 84 3.39 12.35 2.07
N GLY A 85 3.68 12.98 3.22
CA GLY A 85 2.97 12.72 4.47
C GLY A 85 3.21 11.32 5.04
N VAL A 86 4.40 10.74 4.85
CA VAL A 86 4.69 9.39 5.32
C VAL A 86 4.61 9.28 6.85
N ASN A 87 5.09 10.30 7.56
CA ASN A 87 5.09 10.31 9.03
C ASN A 87 3.66 10.37 9.57
N GLU A 88 2.83 11.25 9.03
CA GLU A 88 1.43 11.42 9.42
C GLU A 88 0.62 10.15 9.15
N LYS A 89 0.90 9.45 8.06
CA LYS A 89 0.24 8.19 7.73
C LYS A 89 0.63 7.07 8.69
N ILE A 90 1.91 6.95 9.04
CA ILE A 90 2.39 5.97 10.02
C ILE A 90 1.80 6.26 11.40
N GLU A 91 1.91 7.50 11.87
CA GLU A 91 1.39 7.93 13.18
C GLU A 91 -0.13 7.71 13.28
N GLY A 92 -0.87 8.12 12.26
CA GLY A 92 -2.33 7.94 12.23
C GLY A 92 -2.75 6.48 12.31
N PHE A 93 -2.12 5.60 11.54
CA PHE A 93 -2.41 4.16 11.59
C PHE A 93 -2.00 3.55 12.93
N PHE A 94 -0.81 3.90 13.43
CA PHE A 94 -0.35 3.46 14.75
C PHE A 94 -1.34 3.81 15.86
N GLN A 95 -1.86 5.05 15.89
CA GLN A 95 -2.82 5.47 16.90
C GLN A 95 -4.13 4.66 16.85
N ILE A 96 -4.61 4.33 15.63
CA ILE A 96 -5.79 3.47 15.48
C ILE A 96 -5.51 2.05 16.01
N CYS A 97 -4.36 1.47 15.66
CA CYS A 97 -3.95 0.16 16.16
C CYS A 97 -3.81 0.14 17.68
N LYS A 98 -3.20 1.18 18.24
CA LYS A 98 -3.04 1.35 19.69
C LYS A 98 -4.39 1.39 20.41
N MET A 99 -5.36 2.18 19.91
CA MET A 99 -6.71 2.24 20.48
C MET A 99 -7.44 0.88 20.46
N ARG A 100 -7.16 0.04 19.47
CA ARG A 100 -7.73 -1.31 19.34
C ARG A 100 -6.93 -2.39 20.07
N GLY A 101 -5.77 -2.06 20.58
CA GLY A 101 -4.82 -2.98 21.19
C GLY A 101 -3.79 -3.50 20.19
N LEU A 102 -2.51 -3.17 20.42
CA LEU A 102 -1.40 -3.67 19.60
C LEU A 102 -1.22 -5.17 19.85
N THR A 103 -1.22 -5.95 18.75
CA THR A 103 -1.05 -7.41 18.80
C THR A 103 0.40 -7.87 18.60
N GLY A 104 1.27 -6.96 18.12
CA GLY A 104 2.61 -7.31 17.65
C GLY A 104 2.67 -7.67 16.17
N GLU A 105 1.51 -7.73 15.47
CA GLU A 105 1.43 -8.01 14.03
C GLU A 105 1.15 -6.76 13.20
N HIS A 106 0.78 -5.65 13.86
CA HIS A 106 0.46 -4.42 13.18
C HIS A 106 1.68 -3.75 12.56
N GLY A 107 1.53 -3.20 11.36
CA GLY A 107 2.61 -2.51 10.70
C GLY A 107 2.18 -1.67 9.52
N VAL A 108 3.13 -0.93 8.96
CA VAL A 108 2.94 -0.13 7.75
C VAL A 108 4.01 -0.45 6.73
N ILE A 109 3.60 -0.67 5.50
CA ILE A 109 4.48 -0.80 4.34
C ILE A 109 4.63 0.58 3.69
N ILE A 110 5.86 1.01 3.47
CA ILE A 110 6.21 2.31 2.90
C ILE A 110 7.22 2.17 1.75
N PRO A 111 7.30 3.16 0.84
CA PRO A 111 8.37 3.20 -0.15
C PRO A 111 9.75 3.32 0.52
N ILE A 112 10.74 2.57 0.03
CA ILE A 112 12.11 2.61 0.59
C ILE A 112 12.73 4.01 0.55
N GLN A 113 12.37 4.81 -0.45
CA GLN A 113 12.87 6.17 -0.59
C GLN A 113 12.39 7.10 0.54
N ASN A 114 11.28 6.76 1.20
CA ASN A 114 10.75 7.51 2.32
C ASN A 114 11.44 7.21 3.66
N VAL A 115 12.24 6.14 3.75
CA VAL A 115 12.96 5.80 4.99
C VAL A 115 13.80 6.96 5.50
N ARG A 116 14.48 7.67 4.61
CA ARG A 116 15.29 8.85 4.94
C ARG A 116 14.48 10.05 5.45
N ASN A 117 13.16 10.03 5.25
CA ASN A 117 12.25 11.10 5.66
C ASN A 117 11.51 10.78 6.97
N LEU A 118 11.80 9.63 7.58
CA LEU A 118 11.13 9.23 8.82
C LEU A 118 11.55 10.13 9.97
N HIS A 119 10.53 10.72 10.60
CA HIS A 119 10.63 11.50 11.83
C HIS A 119 9.41 11.20 12.67
N LEU A 120 9.50 10.13 13.45
CA LEU A 120 8.39 9.54 14.18
C LEU A 120 8.47 9.90 15.66
N SER A 121 7.34 9.88 16.35
CA SER A 121 7.26 10.09 17.79
C SER A 121 8.01 8.99 18.56
N ASP A 122 8.47 9.32 19.74
CA ASP A 122 9.14 8.37 20.66
C ASP A 122 8.24 7.15 20.91
N GLU A 123 6.94 7.34 20.96
CA GLU A 123 5.97 6.27 21.18
C GLU A 123 5.98 5.23 20.06
N VAL A 124 5.98 5.67 18.80
CA VAL A 124 6.08 4.75 17.64
C VAL A 124 7.44 4.08 17.62
N ILE A 125 8.51 4.84 17.88
CA ILE A 125 9.88 4.31 17.93
C ILE A 125 10.00 3.22 19.00
N ASP A 126 9.45 3.44 20.19
CA ASP A 126 9.47 2.46 21.26
C ASP A 126 8.63 1.23 20.94
N ALA A 127 7.48 1.41 20.30
CA ALA A 127 6.65 0.29 19.85
C ALA A 127 7.39 -0.58 18.81
N VAL A 128 8.12 0.04 17.89
CA VAL A 128 8.93 -0.67 16.89
C VAL A 128 10.10 -1.41 17.55
N LYS A 129 10.84 -0.76 18.47
CA LYS A 129 11.94 -1.39 19.21
C LYS A 129 11.49 -2.60 20.04
N ASN A 130 10.26 -2.56 20.56
CA ASN A 130 9.68 -3.63 21.37
C ASN A 130 8.87 -4.64 20.53
N GLU A 131 8.99 -4.63 19.20
CA GLU A 131 8.31 -5.55 18.29
C GLU A 131 6.77 -5.55 18.43
N LYS A 132 6.19 -4.41 18.83
CA LYS A 132 4.74 -4.22 18.96
C LYS A 132 4.11 -3.61 17.71
N PHE A 133 4.94 -2.97 16.87
CA PHE A 133 4.57 -2.36 15.62
C PHE A 133 5.73 -2.46 14.62
N HIS A 134 5.45 -2.52 13.33
CA HIS A 134 6.46 -2.77 12.31
C HIS A 134 6.40 -1.74 11.18
N ILE A 135 7.55 -1.42 10.61
CA ILE A 135 7.66 -0.58 9.41
C ILE A 135 8.46 -1.36 8.36
N TYR A 136 7.81 -1.64 7.25
CA TYR A 136 8.39 -2.40 6.15
C TYR A 136 8.69 -1.47 4.97
N ALA A 137 9.91 -1.47 4.50
CA ALA A 137 10.35 -0.66 3.36
C ALA A 137 10.46 -1.52 2.11
N ILE A 138 9.77 -1.14 1.04
CA ILE A 138 9.69 -1.88 -0.21
C ILE A 138 10.15 -1.05 -1.41
N ARG A 139 10.56 -1.73 -2.49
CA ARG A 139 10.95 -1.13 -3.77
C ARG A 139 9.98 -1.40 -4.89
N THR A 140 9.35 -2.59 -4.89
CA THR A 140 8.49 -3.07 -5.96
C THR A 140 7.19 -3.66 -5.41
N ILE A 141 6.21 -3.86 -6.28
CA ILE A 141 4.97 -4.56 -5.93
C ILE A 141 5.26 -5.99 -5.46
N GLU A 142 6.21 -6.67 -6.09
CA GLU A 142 6.58 -8.05 -5.77
C GLU A 142 7.16 -8.20 -4.36
N ASP A 143 7.82 -7.17 -3.82
CA ASP A 143 8.34 -7.20 -2.45
C ASP A 143 7.23 -7.43 -1.43
N VAL A 144 6.06 -6.82 -1.64
CA VAL A 144 4.88 -7.01 -0.76
C VAL A 144 4.32 -8.43 -0.89
N LEU A 145 4.23 -8.95 -2.11
CA LEU A 145 3.73 -10.30 -2.35
C LEU A 145 4.62 -11.36 -1.70
N ARG A 146 5.93 -11.11 -1.64
CA ARG A 146 6.89 -11.96 -0.94
C ARG A 146 6.79 -11.82 0.58
N ALA A 147 6.64 -10.58 1.08
CA ALA A 147 6.48 -10.31 2.51
C ALA A 147 5.19 -10.95 3.06
N GLN A 148 4.10 -10.93 2.30
CA GLN A 148 2.85 -11.60 2.70
C GLN A 148 2.98 -13.13 2.78
N LYS A 149 3.85 -13.76 1.97
CA LYS A 149 4.14 -15.21 2.08
C LYS A 149 4.95 -15.57 3.32
N VAL A 150 5.64 -14.61 3.92
CA VAL A 150 6.43 -14.82 5.15
C VAL A 150 5.57 -14.63 6.41
N ILE A 151 4.40 -14.00 6.26
CA ILE A 151 3.49 -13.65 7.36
C ILE A 151 2.21 -14.52 7.33
N ALA A 152 2.08 -15.44 6.39
CA ALA A 152 0.95 -16.37 6.28
C ALA A 152 1.27 -17.71 6.94
#